data_caf9068a8b3fb09930ad0cb8ae248c02
#
_entry.id   caf9068a8b3fb09930ad0cb8ae248c02
#
_cell.length_a   1.000
_cell.length_b   1.000
_cell.length_c   1.000
_cell.angle_alpha   90.00
_cell.angle_beta   90.00
_cell.angle_gamma   90.00
#
_symmetry.space_group_name_H-M   'P 1'
#
loop_
_entity.id
_entity.type
_entity.pdbx_description
1 polymer ?
#
loop_
_entity_poly.entity_id
_entity_poly.type
_entity_poly.pdbx_seq_one_letter_code
_entity_poly.pdbx_strand_id
1 'polypeptide(L)'
;VQPLINFLKKLMANPSYSARQELFDFLSHKSLPITEDGDFLAYKAVNNDYRDKWKGSFDNSVGHTVSMKRFGVDDDRNHGCSAGLHAGTLEYVQNYGSFYEDEEGNPSPSSDKCIIVKINPTNVVSVPLDCECQKLRTCEYTVLKDYEGEMEYHLYMDDGDVWDDDDDYLDGSDVEQMPQGWFHIDTGGIDPQNN
;
A
#
# COMPACT_ATOMS: atom_id res chain seq x y z
N VAL A 1 4.80 -18.32 -4.03
CA VAL A 1 3.32 -18.46 -4.23
C VAL A 1 2.56 -18.39 -2.90
N GLN A 2 3.03 -19.04 -1.82
CA GLN A 2 2.27 -19.09 -0.55
C GLN A 2 1.98 -17.73 0.10
N PRO A 3 2.91 -16.77 0.18
CA PRO A 3 2.63 -15.44 0.72
C PRO A 3 1.52 -14.70 -0.05
N LEU A 4 1.49 -14.79 -1.39
CA LEU A 4 0.40 -14.20 -2.18
C LEU A 4 -0.96 -14.85 -1.87
N ILE A 5 -0.99 -16.16 -1.69
CA ILE A 5 -2.21 -16.86 -1.27
C ILE A 5 -2.66 -16.37 0.12
N ASN A 6 -1.72 -16.20 1.05
CA ASN A 6 -2.00 -15.67 2.38
C ASN A 6 -2.53 -14.24 2.30
N PHE A 7 -1.91 -13.39 1.48
CA PHE A 7 -2.36 -12.03 1.21
C PHE A 7 -3.79 -12.00 0.67
N LEU A 8 -4.08 -12.78 -0.38
CA LEU A 8 -5.41 -12.84 -0.98
C LEU A 8 -6.47 -13.33 0.01
N LYS A 9 -6.15 -14.30 0.88
CA LYS A 9 -7.06 -14.75 1.95
C LYS A 9 -7.38 -13.60 2.91
N LYS A 10 -6.37 -12.83 3.36
CA LYS A 10 -6.55 -11.67 4.23
C LYS A 10 -7.32 -10.56 3.53
N LEU A 11 -7.02 -10.30 2.26
CA LEU A 11 -7.76 -9.31 1.45
C LEU A 11 -9.23 -9.69 1.33
N MET A 12 -9.54 -10.94 1.01
CA MET A 12 -10.94 -11.42 0.91
C MET A 12 -11.67 -11.43 2.25
N ALA A 13 -10.96 -11.51 3.36
CA ALA A 13 -11.53 -11.37 4.70
C ALA A 13 -11.82 -9.92 5.10
N ASN A 14 -11.38 -8.92 4.34
CA ASN A 14 -11.71 -7.52 4.60
C ASN A 14 -13.23 -7.31 4.44
N PRO A 15 -13.91 -6.75 5.44
CA PRO A 15 -15.37 -6.61 5.42
C PRO A 15 -15.89 -5.59 4.38
N SER A 16 -15.02 -4.67 3.92
CA SER A 16 -15.38 -3.66 2.92
C SER A 16 -15.04 -4.13 1.51
N TYR A 17 -16.06 -4.20 0.65
CA TYR A 17 -15.85 -4.54 -0.76
C TYR A 17 -15.01 -3.47 -1.50
N SER A 18 -15.30 -2.18 -1.26
CA SER A 18 -14.55 -1.07 -1.85
C SER A 18 -13.07 -1.11 -1.43
N ALA A 19 -12.80 -1.30 -0.13
CA ALA A 19 -11.43 -1.40 0.36
C ALA A 19 -10.63 -2.53 -0.29
N ARG A 20 -11.28 -3.67 -0.61
CA ARG A 20 -10.62 -4.78 -1.33
C ARG A 20 -10.20 -4.40 -2.73
N GLN A 21 -11.05 -3.70 -3.47
CA GLN A 21 -10.77 -3.23 -4.83
C GLN A 21 -9.67 -2.15 -4.81
N GLU A 22 -9.85 -1.15 -3.95
CA GLU A 22 -8.93 -0.02 -3.83
C GLU A 22 -7.52 -0.45 -3.40
N LEU A 23 -7.41 -1.42 -2.47
CA LEU A 23 -6.11 -1.92 -2.04
C LEU A 23 -5.42 -2.71 -3.14
N PHE A 24 -6.16 -3.48 -3.92
CA PHE A 24 -5.59 -4.19 -5.06
C PHE A 24 -4.99 -3.20 -6.07
N ASP A 25 -5.74 -2.16 -6.43
CA ASP A 25 -5.28 -1.10 -7.34
C ASP A 25 -4.04 -0.39 -6.77
N PHE A 26 -4.05 -0.05 -5.47
CA PHE A 26 -2.91 0.58 -4.81
C PHE A 26 -1.63 -0.26 -4.91
N LEU A 27 -1.72 -1.56 -4.62
CA LEU A 27 -0.56 -2.45 -4.63
C LEU A 27 -0.08 -2.80 -6.04
N SER A 28 -0.97 -2.82 -7.04
CA SER A 28 -0.60 -3.09 -8.44
C SER A 28 0.25 -1.97 -9.06
N HIS A 29 0.06 -0.75 -8.60
CA HIS A 29 0.82 0.41 -9.09
C HIS A 29 2.12 0.67 -8.31
N LYS A 30 2.27 0.09 -7.15
CA LYS A 30 3.37 0.38 -6.23
C LYS A 30 3.95 -0.94 -5.69
N SER A 31 5.19 -1.18 -6.03
CA SER A 31 5.92 -2.39 -5.63
C SER A 31 6.20 -2.41 -4.13
N LEU A 32 5.15 -2.63 -3.33
CA LEU A 32 5.27 -2.77 -1.89
C LEU A 32 5.40 -4.25 -1.50
N PRO A 33 6.33 -4.62 -0.62
CA PRO A 33 6.58 -6.01 -0.26
C PRO A 33 5.38 -6.66 0.44
N ILE A 34 5.10 -7.91 0.09
CA ILE A 34 4.18 -8.80 0.81
C ILE A 34 5.01 -9.73 1.67
N THR A 35 4.65 -9.87 2.94
CA THR A 35 5.33 -10.73 3.91
C THR A 35 4.88 -12.19 3.79
N GLU A 36 5.65 -13.13 4.37
CA GLU A 36 5.32 -14.57 4.32
C GLU A 36 3.92 -14.89 4.87
N ASP A 37 3.48 -14.17 5.88
CA ASP A 37 2.16 -14.32 6.49
C ASP A 37 1.04 -13.61 5.73
N GLY A 38 1.37 -12.91 4.63
CA GLY A 38 0.42 -12.25 3.73
C GLY A 38 -0.02 -10.86 4.18
N ASP A 39 0.72 -10.23 5.08
CA ASP A 39 0.64 -8.78 5.30
C ASP A 39 1.45 -8.05 4.23
N PHE A 40 1.38 -6.75 4.16
CA PHE A 40 2.25 -5.96 3.29
C PHE A 40 2.96 -4.86 4.08
N LEU A 41 4.06 -4.39 3.51
CA LEU A 41 4.84 -3.30 4.10
C LEU A 41 4.52 -1.99 3.40
N ALA A 42 4.53 -0.90 4.18
CA ALA A 42 4.36 0.46 3.67
C ALA A 42 5.22 1.42 4.49
N TYR A 43 5.30 2.65 4.02
CA TYR A 43 6.06 3.72 4.67
C TYR A 43 5.14 4.68 5.43
N LYS A 44 5.69 5.30 6.46
CA LYS A 44 4.99 6.32 7.23
C LYS A 44 5.96 7.39 7.75
N ALA A 45 5.57 8.67 7.62
CA ALA A 45 6.25 9.77 8.29
C ALA A 45 5.71 9.95 9.70
N VAL A 46 6.61 10.10 10.66
CA VAL A 46 6.31 10.42 12.07
C VAL A 46 7.23 11.51 12.56
N ASN A 47 6.87 12.16 13.67
CA ASN A 47 7.77 13.11 14.32
C ASN A 47 9.04 12.40 14.83
N ASN A 48 10.09 13.15 15.10
CA ASN A 48 11.35 12.60 15.56
C ASN A 48 11.24 11.77 16.86
N ASP A 49 10.23 12.04 17.67
CA ASP A 49 9.90 11.31 18.91
C ASP A 49 8.94 10.13 18.68
N TYR A 50 8.74 9.69 17.44
CA TYR A 50 7.82 8.63 17.03
C TYR A 50 6.33 8.95 17.27
N ARG A 51 5.97 10.18 17.53
CA ARG A 51 4.56 10.58 17.61
C ARG A 51 3.97 10.86 16.24
N ASP A 52 2.66 10.63 16.10
CA ASP A 52 1.96 10.96 14.85
C ASP A 52 2.01 12.48 14.58
N LYS A 53 2.09 12.83 13.29
CA LYS A 53 2.24 14.23 12.86
C LYS A 53 0.99 15.09 13.09
N TRP A 54 -0.18 14.50 13.34
CA TRP A 54 -1.43 15.24 13.46
C TRP A 54 -1.70 15.72 14.88
N LYS A 55 -1.79 14.81 15.84
CA LYS A 55 -2.12 15.10 17.25
C LYS A 55 -1.01 14.73 18.22
N GLY A 56 -0.01 14.00 17.76
CA GLY A 56 1.03 13.47 18.63
C GLY A 56 0.53 12.45 19.65
N SER A 57 -0.63 11.83 19.39
CA SER A 57 -1.30 10.95 20.36
C SER A 57 -0.92 9.48 20.22
N PHE A 58 -0.52 9.05 19.03
CA PHE A 58 -0.11 7.67 18.77
C PHE A 58 1.39 7.50 18.95
N ASP A 59 1.78 6.44 19.62
CA ASP A 59 3.16 6.02 19.78
C ASP A 59 3.54 5.05 18.66
N ASN A 60 4.40 5.52 17.75
CA ASN A 60 4.88 4.76 16.60
C ASN A 60 6.31 4.24 16.82
N SER A 61 6.74 4.03 18.06
CA SER A 61 8.03 3.42 18.35
C SER A 61 8.13 2.02 17.75
N VAL A 62 9.33 1.64 17.36
CA VAL A 62 9.60 0.32 16.77
C VAL A 62 9.07 -0.81 17.66
N GLY A 63 8.39 -1.77 17.05
CA GLY A 63 7.74 -2.90 17.72
C GLY A 63 6.31 -2.62 18.22
N HIS A 64 5.83 -1.37 18.20
CA HIS A 64 4.48 -1.05 18.64
C HIS A 64 3.44 -1.37 17.57
N THR A 65 2.28 -1.85 18.02
CA THR A 65 1.08 -1.94 17.20
C THR A 65 0.18 -0.75 17.52
N VAL A 66 -0.08 0.06 16.51
CA VAL A 66 -0.96 1.22 16.60
C VAL A 66 -2.32 0.86 16.02
N SER A 67 -3.38 1.09 16.78
CA SER A 67 -4.73 0.75 16.35
C SER A 67 -5.76 1.80 16.76
N MET A 68 -6.83 1.85 15.98
CA MET A 68 -8.04 2.61 16.28
C MET A 68 -9.28 1.82 15.84
N LYS A 69 -10.44 2.22 16.32
CA LYS A 69 -11.68 1.54 15.93
C LYS A 69 -11.93 1.71 14.44
N ARG A 70 -12.19 0.62 13.70
CA ARG A 70 -12.42 0.64 12.25
C ARG A 70 -13.49 1.65 11.84
N PHE A 71 -14.61 1.72 12.56
CA PHE A 71 -15.69 2.68 12.27
C PHE A 71 -15.31 4.16 12.50
N GLY A 72 -14.19 4.43 13.13
CA GLY A 72 -13.61 5.77 13.28
C GLY A 72 -12.67 6.16 12.14
N VAL A 73 -12.42 5.26 11.19
CA VAL A 73 -11.63 5.53 9.99
C VAL A 73 -12.59 5.91 8.86
N ASP A 74 -12.29 7.01 8.17
CA ASP A 74 -13.09 7.48 7.03
C ASP A 74 -12.90 6.53 5.84
N ASP A 75 -14.00 5.96 5.34
CA ASP A 75 -14.05 5.03 4.21
C ASP A 75 -14.34 5.72 2.86
N ASP A 76 -14.65 7.01 2.85
CA ASP A 76 -14.81 7.77 1.62
C ASP A 76 -13.45 8.13 1.00
N ARG A 77 -13.12 7.48 -0.12
CA ARG A 77 -11.89 7.72 -0.86
C ARG A 77 -11.77 9.11 -1.48
N ASN A 78 -12.89 9.84 -1.62
CA ASN A 78 -12.88 11.21 -2.15
C ASN A 78 -12.36 12.24 -1.12
N HIS A 79 -12.34 11.89 0.15
CA HIS A 79 -11.74 12.73 1.18
C HIS A 79 -10.23 12.50 1.23
N GLY A 80 -9.44 13.50 0.87
CA GLY A 80 -7.97 13.42 0.91
C GLY A 80 -7.41 13.37 2.33
N CYS A 81 -7.65 14.42 3.13
CA CYS A 81 -7.25 14.47 4.54
C CYS A 81 -8.44 14.16 5.42
N SER A 82 -8.44 13.02 6.09
CA SER A 82 -9.53 12.60 6.96
C SER A 82 -9.08 11.62 8.04
N ALA A 83 -10.01 11.18 8.90
CA ALA A 83 -9.73 10.31 10.04
C ALA A 83 -9.21 8.93 9.59
N GLY A 84 -8.17 8.45 10.24
CA GLY A 84 -7.57 7.14 9.99
C GLY A 84 -6.09 7.10 10.27
N LEU A 85 -5.53 5.90 10.32
CA LEU A 85 -4.09 5.70 10.36
C LEU A 85 -3.59 5.68 8.90
N HIS A 86 -2.73 6.63 8.54
CA HIS A 86 -2.22 6.76 7.18
C HIS A 86 -0.84 6.10 7.04
N ALA A 87 -0.67 5.38 5.95
CA ALA A 87 0.60 4.89 5.44
C ALA A 87 0.57 4.94 3.91
N GLY A 88 1.70 4.78 3.25
CA GLY A 88 1.74 4.86 1.79
C GLY A 88 3.07 4.48 1.18
N THR A 89 3.30 4.94 -0.03
CA THR A 89 4.55 4.77 -0.75
C THR A 89 5.65 5.64 -0.17
N LEU A 90 6.92 5.34 -0.50
CA LEU A 90 8.04 6.16 -0.09
C LEU A 90 7.91 7.59 -0.64
N GLU A 91 7.53 7.73 -1.90
CA GLU A 91 7.32 9.02 -2.54
C GLU A 91 6.28 9.88 -1.80
N TYR A 92 5.13 9.29 -1.44
CA TYR A 92 4.14 9.97 -0.62
C TYR A 92 4.72 10.45 0.70
N VAL A 93 5.46 9.59 1.40
CA VAL A 93 6.05 9.90 2.70
C VAL A 93 7.10 11.01 2.58
N GLN A 94 7.96 10.97 1.56
CA GLN A 94 8.96 12.00 1.29
C GLN A 94 8.33 13.37 0.99
N ASN A 95 7.21 13.38 0.28
CA ASN A 95 6.48 14.63 -0.03
C ASN A 95 5.66 15.17 1.16
N TYR A 96 5.21 14.28 2.05
CA TYR A 96 4.40 14.65 3.21
C TYR A 96 5.25 15.00 4.45
N GLY A 97 6.36 14.31 4.65
CA GLY A 97 7.27 14.50 5.77
C GLY A 97 8.16 15.74 5.60
N SER A 98 8.70 16.21 6.71
CA SER A 98 9.69 17.27 6.76
C SER A 98 11.04 16.66 7.15
N PHE A 99 11.80 16.26 6.14
CA PHE A 99 13.09 15.61 6.32
C PHE A 99 14.21 16.64 6.13
N TYR A 100 14.99 16.85 7.17
CA TYR A 100 16.10 17.82 7.19
C TYR A 100 17.39 17.11 7.55
N GLU A 101 18.46 17.48 6.87
CA GLU A 101 19.82 17.01 7.13
C GLU A 101 20.68 18.20 7.56
N ASP A 102 21.72 17.93 8.34
CA ASP A 102 22.77 18.88 8.63
C ASP A 102 23.79 18.96 7.46
N GLU A 103 24.81 19.83 7.59
CA GLU A 103 25.86 20.01 6.56
C GLU A 103 26.68 18.73 6.30
N GLU A 104 26.62 17.74 7.21
CA GLU A 104 27.33 16.46 7.11
C GLU A 104 26.42 15.33 6.57
N GLY A 105 25.14 15.66 6.27
CA GLY A 105 24.16 14.69 5.73
C GLY A 105 23.47 13.83 6.80
N ASN A 106 23.62 14.18 8.10
CA ASN A 106 22.92 13.48 9.16
C ASN A 106 21.52 14.07 9.38
N PRO A 107 20.52 13.26 9.79
CA PRO A 107 19.20 13.76 10.11
C PRO A 107 19.24 14.84 11.20
N SER A 108 18.66 15.99 10.93
CA SER A 108 18.52 17.06 11.92
C SER A 108 17.63 16.60 13.10
N PRO A 109 17.87 17.05 14.33
CA PRO A 109 17.00 16.78 15.47
C PRO A 109 15.54 17.22 15.29
N SER A 110 15.27 18.14 14.36
CA SER A 110 13.93 18.58 13.98
C SER A 110 13.34 17.84 12.79
N SER A 111 14.10 16.92 12.19
CA SER A 111 13.66 16.13 11.06
C SER A 111 12.61 15.09 11.48
N ASP A 112 11.63 14.88 10.62
CA ASP A 112 10.75 13.70 10.73
C ASP A 112 11.54 12.41 10.56
N LYS A 113 10.94 11.31 11.00
CA LYS A 113 11.42 9.95 10.71
C LYS A 113 10.52 9.30 9.68
N CYS A 114 11.12 8.52 8.79
CA CYS A 114 10.42 7.56 7.96
C CYS A 114 10.52 6.19 8.62
N ILE A 115 9.39 5.55 8.83
CA ILE A 115 9.31 4.20 9.42
C ILE A 115 8.65 3.23 8.45
N ILE A 116 8.98 1.94 8.58
CA ILE A 116 8.34 0.84 7.88
C ILE A 116 7.28 0.23 8.79
N VAL A 117 6.06 0.12 8.27
CA VAL A 117 4.92 -0.45 8.97
C VAL A 117 4.42 -1.70 8.24
N LYS A 118 4.02 -2.72 9.00
CA LYS A 118 3.37 -3.92 8.52
C LYS A 118 1.86 -3.80 8.69
N ILE A 119 1.12 -4.05 7.61
CA ILE A 119 -0.33 -3.84 7.54
C ILE A 119 -1.01 -5.14 7.10
N ASN A 120 -1.99 -5.58 7.89
CA ASN A 120 -2.88 -6.66 7.49
C ASN A 120 -3.92 -6.13 6.49
N PRO A 121 -4.07 -6.74 5.29
CA PRO A 121 -5.07 -6.33 4.30
C PRO A 121 -6.50 -6.24 4.84
N THR A 122 -6.84 -7.05 5.84
CA THR A 122 -8.15 -7.01 6.51
C THR A 122 -8.44 -5.66 7.18
N ASN A 123 -7.40 -4.95 7.63
CA ASN A 123 -7.50 -3.70 8.39
C ASN A 123 -7.52 -2.45 7.51
N VAL A 124 -7.28 -2.56 6.21
CA VAL A 124 -7.37 -1.44 5.28
C VAL A 124 -8.83 -1.02 5.12
N VAL A 125 -9.07 0.29 5.11
CA VAL A 125 -10.41 0.88 5.05
C VAL A 125 -10.65 1.61 3.75
N SER A 126 -9.70 2.42 3.28
CA SER A 126 -9.80 3.12 1.99
C SER A 126 -8.44 3.51 1.42
N VAL A 127 -8.40 3.72 0.12
CA VAL A 127 -7.27 4.30 -0.60
C VAL A 127 -7.74 5.61 -1.22
N PRO A 128 -7.41 6.78 -0.61
CA PRO A 128 -7.81 8.08 -1.12
C PRO A 128 -7.32 8.35 -2.54
N LEU A 129 -8.13 9.07 -3.32
CA LEU A 129 -7.81 9.43 -4.71
C LEU A 129 -6.74 10.52 -4.82
N ASP A 130 -6.57 11.33 -3.77
CA ASP A 130 -5.52 12.34 -3.74
C ASP A 130 -4.12 11.70 -3.71
N CYS A 131 -3.09 12.49 -3.99
CA CYS A 131 -1.70 12.00 -4.06
C CYS A 131 -1.55 10.78 -4.99
N GLU A 132 -2.29 10.73 -6.09
CA GLU A 132 -2.21 9.63 -7.08
C GLU A 132 -2.42 8.23 -6.45
N CYS A 133 -3.31 8.11 -5.48
CA CYS A 133 -3.57 6.88 -4.74
C CYS A 133 -2.32 6.32 -4.02
N GLN A 134 -1.36 7.17 -3.66
CA GLN A 134 -0.10 6.73 -3.03
C GLN A 134 -0.20 6.53 -1.52
N LYS A 135 -1.35 6.83 -0.92
CA LYS A 135 -1.60 6.61 0.51
C LYS A 135 -2.82 5.73 0.72
N LEU A 136 -2.88 5.11 1.88
CA LEU A 136 -4.04 4.36 2.34
C LEU A 136 -4.41 4.76 3.76
N ARG A 137 -5.67 4.43 4.14
CA ARG A 137 -6.14 4.47 5.52
C ARG A 137 -6.39 3.08 6.03
N THR A 138 -5.86 2.81 7.19
CA THR A 138 -6.05 1.54 7.90
C THR A 138 -6.50 1.80 9.33
N CYS A 139 -7.08 0.81 9.97
CA CYS A 139 -7.41 0.88 11.39
C CYS A 139 -6.32 0.31 12.30
N GLU A 140 -5.30 -0.36 11.73
CA GLU A 140 -4.20 -0.94 12.50
C GLU A 140 -2.97 -1.17 11.64
N TYR A 141 -1.78 -1.01 12.21
CA TYR A 141 -0.50 -1.45 11.69
C TYR A 141 0.49 -1.73 12.83
N THR A 142 1.55 -2.47 12.54
CA THR A 142 2.68 -2.68 13.43
C THR A 142 3.93 -2.01 12.88
N VAL A 143 4.62 -1.23 13.70
CA VAL A 143 5.90 -0.59 13.33
C VAL A 143 7.02 -1.62 13.38
N LEU A 144 7.72 -1.83 12.27
CA LEU A 144 8.81 -2.82 12.20
C LEU A 144 10.18 -2.21 12.51
N LYS A 145 10.51 -1.12 11.82
CA LYS A 145 11.82 -0.47 11.92
C LYS A 145 11.80 0.92 11.33
N ASP A 146 12.87 1.68 11.60
CA ASP A 146 13.17 2.89 10.84
C ASP A 146 13.56 2.53 9.40
N TYR A 147 13.25 3.42 8.46
CA TYR A 147 13.70 3.29 7.09
C TYR A 147 15.12 3.82 6.95
N GLU A 148 16.05 2.96 6.53
CA GLU A 148 17.48 3.24 6.41
C GLU A 148 17.97 3.27 4.95
N GLY A 149 17.07 3.61 4.01
CA GLY A 149 17.40 3.70 2.57
C GLY A 149 17.00 2.48 1.76
N GLU A 150 16.73 1.35 2.40
CA GLU A 150 16.28 0.13 1.72
C GLU A 150 15.10 -0.52 2.45
N MET A 151 14.13 -1.02 1.67
CA MET A 151 13.09 -1.91 2.17
C MET A 151 13.51 -3.35 1.81
N GLU A 152 13.34 -4.27 2.75
CA GLU A 152 13.65 -5.68 2.50
C GLU A 152 12.94 -6.20 1.26
N TYR A 153 13.67 -7.01 0.49
CA TYR A 153 13.24 -7.51 -0.81
C TYR A 153 11.92 -8.27 -0.76
N HIS A 154 11.20 -8.22 -1.88
CA HIS A 154 10.04 -9.05 -2.12
C HIS A 154 10.41 -10.52 -2.03
N LEU A 155 9.70 -11.28 -1.22
CA LEU A 155 9.78 -12.74 -1.17
C LEU A 155 9.39 -13.44 -2.50
N TYR A 156 9.12 -12.65 -3.55
CA TYR A 156 8.64 -13.14 -4.86
C TYR A 156 9.60 -12.96 -6.01
N MET A 157 10.68 -12.23 -5.84
CA MET A 157 11.75 -12.28 -6.82
C MET A 157 12.60 -13.48 -6.46
N ASP A 158 12.29 -14.61 -7.07
CA ASP A 158 13.25 -15.70 -7.24
C ASP A 158 14.46 -15.07 -7.93
N ASP A 159 15.65 -15.20 -7.34
CA ASP A 159 16.90 -14.64 -7.87
C ASP A 159 17.24 -15.11 -9.31
N GLY A 160 16.35 -15.88 -9.95
CA GLY A 160 16.43 -16.40 -11.29
C GLY A 160 15.60 -15.68 -12.36
N ASP A 161 14.60 -14.86 -11.97
CA ASP A 161 13.77 -14.10 -12.92
C ASP A 161 14.24 -12.65 -13.03
N VAL A 162 15.49 -12.46 -13.45
CA VAL A 162 15.86 -11.24 -14.16
C VAL A 162 15.07 -11.31 -15.48
N TRP A 163 13.99 -10.55 -15.55
CA TRP A 163 13.41 -10.22 -16.84
C TRP A 163 14.49 -9.43 -17.57
N ASP A 164 15.25 -10.11 -18.41
CA ASP A 164 16.02 -9.43 -19.43
C ASP A 164 15.00 -8.59 -20.22
N ASP A 165 15.15 -7.27 -20.14
CA ASP A 165 14.49 -6.30 -21.01
C ASP A 165 14.99 -6.47 -22.48
N ASP A 166 15.04 -7.69 -22.95
CA ASP A 166 15.19 -7.95 -24.38
C ASP A 166 13.78 -7.98 -24.99
N ASP A 167 13.48 -6.88 -25.66
CA ASP A 167 12.38 -6.64 -26.56
C ASP A 167 11.93 -7.89 -27.35
N ASP A 168 11.12 -8.77 -26.78
CA ASP A 168 10.25 -9.63 -27.57
C ASP A 168 8.87 -8.96 -27.63
N TYR A 169 8.74 -8.04 -28.57
CA TYR A 169 7.48 -7.67 -29.19
C TYR A 169 6.75 -8.96 -29.56
N LEU A 170 5.72 -9.31 -28.82
CA LEU A 170 4.78 -10.33 -29.24
C LEU A 170 4.19 -9.85 -30.56
N ASP A 171 4.75 -10.37 -31.67
CA ASP A 171 4.16 -10.31 -32.98
C ASP A 171 2.77 -10.97 -32.83
N GLY A 172 1.74 -10.27 -33.29
CA GLY A 172 0.34 -10.63 -33.10
C GLY A 172 -0.10 -11.98 -33.70
N SER A 173 0.81 -12.91 -33.96
CA SER A 173 0.53 -14.26 -34.50
C SER A 173 0.20 -15.29 -33.43
N ASP A 174 0.47 -15.03 -32.15
CA ASP A 174 0.23 -15.99 -31.05
C ASP A 174 -1.16 -15.88 -30.40
N VAL A 175 -2.00 -14.96 -30.87
CA VAL A 175 -3.36 -14.75 -30.31
C VAL A 175 -4.35 -15.85 -30.65
N GLU A 176 -4.03 -16.75 -31.58
CA GLU A 176 -4.93 -17.84 -32.03
C GLU A 176 -4.93 -19.09 -31.15
N GLN A 177 -4.10 -19.20 -30.11
CA GLN A 177 -3.99 -20.41 -29.27
C GLN A 177 -4.51 -20.27 -27.84
N MET A 178 -5.15 -19.17 -27.48
CA MET A 178 -5.75 -19.06 -26.14
C MET A 178 -7.17 -19.71 -26.13
N PRO A 179 -7.47 -20.51 -25.09
CA PRO A 179 -8.80 -21.11 -24.96
C PRO A 179 -9.89 -20.04 -24.93
N GLN A 180 -10.90 -20.18 -25.79
CA GLN A 180 -12.08 -19.31 -25.80
C GLN A 180 -12.79 -19.39 -24.44
N GLY A 181 -12.76 -18.32 -23.65
CA GLY A 181 -13.43 -18.26 -22.34
C GLY A 181 -12.82 -17.30 -21.33
N TRP A 182 -11.66 -16.72 -21.61
CA TRP A 182 -10.96 -15.86 -20.62
C TRP A 182 -11.32 -14.37 -20.68
N PHE A 183 -12.15 -13.94 -21.63
CA PHE A 183 -12.54 -12.54 -21.83
C PHE A 183 -14.06 -12.32 -21.91
N HIS A 184 -14.86 -12.97 -21.03
CA HIS A 184 -16.22 -12.51 -20.76
C HIS A 184 -16.27 -11.90 -19.37
N ILE A 185 -15.82 -10.66 -19.25
CA ILE A 185 -16.38 -9.76 -18.25
C ILE A 185 -17.67 -9.25 -18.90
N ASP A 186 -18.80 -9.80 -18.50
CA ASP A 186 -20.12 -9.33 -18.86
C ASP A 186 -20.30 -7.93 -18.24
N THR A 187 -19.88 -6.90 -18.94
CA THR A 187 -20.27 -5.54 -18.67
C THR A 187 -21.71 -5.41 -19.13
N GLY A 188 -22.66 -5.75 -18.23
CA GLY A 188 -24.08 -5.57 -18.44
C GLY A 188 -24.38 -4.16 -18.95
N GLY A 189 -24.42 -4.01 -20.26
CA GLY A 189 -24.80 -2.80 -20.95
C GLY A 189 -26.26 -2.50 -20.63
N ILE A 190 -26.49 -1.44 -19.86
CA ILE A 190 -27.79 -0.82 -19.75
C ILE A 190 -28.06 -0.17 -21.11
N ASP A 191 -28.97 -0.77 -21.87
CA ASP A 191 -29.51 -0.21 -23.13
C ASP A 191 -30.28 1.08 -22.79
N PRO A 192 -29.88 2.27 -23.30
CA PRO A 192 -30.57 3.53 -22.99
C PRO A 192 -31.81 3.78 -23.89
N GLN A 193 -32.37 2.79 -24.55
CA GLN A 193 -33.56 2.94 -25.35
C GLN A 193 -34.67 1.98 -24.93
N ASN A 194 -35.29 2.25 -23.78
CA ASN A 194 -36.73 1.96 -23.59
C ASN A 194 -37.27 2.74 -22.40
N ASN A 195 -38.00 3.78 -22.76
CA ASN A 195 -38.97 4.59 -22.00
C ASN A 195 -38.46 5.56 -20.93
#